data_87acd7ac6628695c6a23be705707142f
#
_entry.id   87acd7ac6628695c6a23be705707142f
#
_cell.length_a   1.000
_cell.length_b   1.000
_cell.length_c   1.000
_cell.angle_alpha   90.00
_cell.angle_beta   90.00
_cell.angle_gamma   90.00
#
_symmetry.space_group_name_H-M   'P 1'
#
loop_
_entity.id
_entity.type
_entity.pdbx_description
1 polymer ?
#
loop_
_entity_poly.entity_id
_entity_poly.type
_entity_poly.pdbx_seq_one_letter_code
_entity_poly.pdbx_strand_id
1 'polypeptide(L)'
;MKELFEVTIEVLQRCPNKCIYCSSWSSLDKTEALDYVTICGIVDDAVELGAKLINISGGEPFLRPDVLDIIDYIKSKGLKIRLYTSGIYYNQGYQSIPNPLLEAITGKVDTLIFNYETAIPELYARIMGKVPGNLLLIEDTIKKAINLGIPVEAHLVPMKCNYREIPQTLGRVYSLGVSKVSLLRFVQQGRSVENVEVTVLDEKEEEALKEMLKELSGKYGDKLRLGKPYRSERFSTCWTGTIRLAVRYDGFVFPCGAFKDGMMSFKGYAPENIRDKRLADIYRNSMYIKVVRAELEKYYEGEVLDPCFGQHCRYLCI
;
A
#
# COMPACT_ATOMS: atom_id res chain seq x y z
N MET A 1 6.35 20.46 15.51
CA MET A 1 6.32 19.15 14.81
C MET A 1 5.06 19.14 13.94
N LYS A 2 5.12 18.62 12.69
CA LYS A 2 3.86 18.41 11.93
C LYS A 2 3.08 17.29 12.61
N GLU A 3 1.76 17.42 12.65
CA GLU A 3 0.86 16.41 13.20
C GLU A 3 0.84 15.16 12.31
N LEU A 4 0.60 14.01 12.91
CA LEU A 4 0.31 12.78 12.18
C LEU A 4 -0.93 13.00 11.31
N PHE A 5 -0.89 12.60 10.05
CA PHE A 5 -2.04 12.75 9.14
C PHE A 5 -2.69 11.41 8.80
N GLU A 6 -1.87 10.37 8.58
CA GLU A 6 -2.38 9.05 8.19
C GLU A 6 -1.66 7.91 8.90
N VAL A 7 -2.41 6.86 9.23
CA VAL A 7 -1.88 5.59 9.69
C VAL A 7 -2.34 4.48 8.75
N THR A 8 -1.38 3.68 8.27
CA THR A 8 -1.67 2.45 7.54
C THR A 8 -1.65 1.29 8.53
N ILE A 9 -2.71 0.51 8.58
CA ILE A 9 -2.83 -0.66 9.46
C ILE A 9 -2.97 -1.91 8.58
N GLU A 10 -2.01 -2.82 8.68
CA GLU A 10 -2.15 -4.17 8.14
C GLU A 10 -2.92 -5.00 9.16
N VAL A 11 -4.22 -5.15 8.93
CA VAL A 11 -5.11 -5.79 9.91
C VAL A 11 -4.96 -7.31 10.01
N LEU A 12 -4.41 -7.94 8.95
CA LEU A 12 -4.09 -9.37 8.91
C LEU A 12 -3.05 -9.65 7.80
N GLN A 13 -2.42 -10.84 7.88
CA GLN A 13 -1.49 -11.30 6.84
C GLN A 13 -2.17 -12.22 5.80
N ARG A 14 -3.29 -12.87 6.15
CA ARG A 14 -4.01 -13.79 5.26
C ARG A 14 -4.50 -13.09 4.00
N CYS A 15 -4.24 -13.68 2.82
CA CYS A 15 -4.61 -13.13 1.52
C CYS A 15 -4.93 -14.24 0.53
N PRO A 16 -5.93 -14.10 -0.34
CA PRO A 16 -6.19 -15.07 -1.40
C PRO A 16 -5.09 -15.08 -2.46
N ASN A 17 -4.31 -14.01 -2.59
CA ASN A 17 -3.19 -13.91 -3.50
C ASN A 17 -1.84 -14.27 -2.85
N LYS A 18 -0.87 -14.64 -3.72
CA LYS A 18 0.54 -14.88 -3.37
C LYS A 18 1.44 -14.09 -4.31
N CYS A 19 1.23 -12.75 -4.36
CA CYS A 19 1.92 -11.87 -5.32
C CYS A 19 3.44 -11.96 -5.19
N ILE A 20 4.14 -12.00 -6.34
CA ILE A 20 5.61 -12.09 -6.39
C ILE A 20 6.33 -10.90 -5.75
N TYR A 21 5.63 -9.74 -5.62
CA TYR A 21 6.15 -8.50 -5.07
C TYR A 21 5.60 -8.17 -3.66
N CYS A 22 4.86 -9.10 -3.02
CA CYS A 22 4.20 -8.83 -1.75
C CYS A 22 5.20 -8.54 -0.62
N SER A 23 5.16 -7.30 -0.11
CA SER A 23 6.04 -6.85 0.98
C SER A 23 5.71 -7.49 2.34
N SER A 24 4.52 -8.07 2.49
CA SER A 24 4.03 -8.65 3.76
C SER A 24 4.01 -10.18 3.73
N TRP A 25 4.56 -10.81 2.70
CA TRP A 25 4.59 -12.28 2.54
C TRP A 25 3.20 -12.95 2.64
N SER A 26 2.16 -12.20 2.30
CA SER A 26 0.77 -12.65 2.45
C SER A 26 0.43 -13.84 1.57
N SER A 27 -0.41 -14.74 2.07
CA SER A 27 -0.97 -15.91 1.39
C SER A 27 -2.12 -16.50 2.21
N LEU A 28 -2.84 -17.51 1.69
CA LEU A 28 -3.98 -18.11 2.39
C LEU A 28 -3.62 -18.90 3.66
N ASP A 29 -2.40 -19.42 3.72
CA ASP A 29 -1.87 -20.21 4.85
C ASP A 29 -1.42 -19.33 6.04
N LYS A 30 -1.41 -18.02 5.88
CA LYS A 30 -1.02 -17.10 6.95
C LYS A 30 -2.16 -16.87 7.94
N THR A 31 -1.80 -16.78 9.22
CA THR A 31 -2.75 -16.66 10.33
C THR A 31 -2.54 -15.41 11.18
N GLU A 32 -1.40 -14.74 11.02
CA GLU A 32 -1.07 -13.54 11.79
C GLU A 32 -2.07 -12.41 11.52
N ALA A 33 -2.58 -11.83 12.61
CA ALA A 33 -3.51 -10.70 12.57
C ALA A 33 -3.41 -9.90 13.88
N LEU A 34 -3.74 -8.63 13.78
CA LEU A 34 -4.02 -7.80 14.96
C LEU A 34 -5.41 -8.14 15.49
N ASP A 35 -5.59 -8.23 16.79
CA ASP A 35 -6.93 -8.36 17.36
C ASP A 35 -7.70 -7.03 17.28
N TYR A 36 -9.03 -7.11 17.44
CA TYR A 36 -9.93 -5.95 17.33
C TYR A 36 -9.58 -4.85 18.33
N VAL A 37 -9.32 -5.21 19.59
CA VAL A 37 -9.02 -4.26 20.67
C VAL A 37 -7.74 -3.48 20.38
N THR A 38 -6.72 -4.19 19.92
CA THR A 38 -5.45 -3.58 19.48
C THR A 38 -5.66 -2.59 18.34
N ILE A 39 -6.48 -2.94 17.33
CA ILE A 39 -6.80 -2.02 16.22
C ILE A 39 -7.55 -0.78 16.73
N CYS A 40 -8.53 -0.94 17.63
CA CYS A 40 -9.21 0.18 18.26
C CYS A 40 -8.24 1.11 19.01
N GLY A 41 -7.30 0.55 19.76
CA GLY A 41 -6.25 1.32 20.45
C GLY A 41 -5.35 2.11 19.48
N ILE A 42 -4.97 1.50 18.34
CA ILE A 42 -4.23 2.21 17.27
C ILE A 42 -5.05 3.39 16.73
N VAL A 43 -6.34 3.20 16.50
CA VAL A 43 -7.25 4.24 15.98
C VAL A 43 -7.40 5.38 17.00
N ASP A 44 -7.58 5.08 18.29
CA ASP A 44 -7.67 6.08 19.35
C ASP A 44 -6.38 6.90 19.46
N ASP A 45 -5.23 6.25 19.44
CA ASP A 45 -3.93 6.90 19.43
C ASP A 45 -3.71 7.75 18.16
N ALA A 46 -4.17 7.28 17.00
CA ALA A 46 -4.12 8.06 15.78
C ALA A 46 -4.93 9.35 15.87
N VAL A 47 -6.14 9.30 16.47
CA VAL A 47 -6.97 10.48 16.75
C VAL A 47 -6.25 11.44 17.71
N GLU A 48 -5.69 10.92 18.81
CA GLU A 48 -4.91 11.71 19.78
C GLU A 48 -3.74 12.45 19.11
N LEU A 49 -3.12 11.84 18.10
CA LEU A 49 -2.00 12.39 17.35
C LEU A 49 -2.42 13.33 16.19
N GLY A 50 -3.72 13.56 15.99
CA GLY A 50 -4.26 14.48 14.99
C GLY A 50 -4.52 13.85 13.61
N ALA A 51 -4.43 12.52 13.47
CA ALA A 51 -4.68 11.84 12.21
C ALA A 51 -6.07 12.16 11.64
N LYS A 52 -6.15 12.16 10.31
CA LYS A 52 -7.39 12.40 9.55
C LYS A 52 -7.79 11.19 8.69
N LEU A 53 -6.90 10.23 8.55
CA LEU A 53 -7.05 9.14 7.61
C LEU A 53 -6.47 7.83 8.16
N ILE A 54 -7.25 6.77 8.10
CA ILE A 54 -6.78 5.40 8.29
C ILE A 54 -6.78 4.68 6.94
N ASN A 55 -5.65 4.07 6.61
CA ASN A 55 -5.52 3.15 5.50
C ASN A 55 -5.62 1.73 6.05
N ILE A 56 -6.72 1.03 5.76
CA ILE A 56 -6.89 -0.40 6.09
C ILE A 56 -6.23 -1.21 4.99
N SER A 57 -5.27 -2.05 5.35
CA SER A 57 -4.47 -2.86 4.43
C SER A 57 -4.14 -4.22 5.08
N GLY A 58 -3.15 -4.92 4.54
CA GLY A 58 -2.65 -6.19 5.07
C GLY A 58 -2.52 -7.24 3.99
N GLY A 59 -3.07 -8.44 4.25
CA GLY A 59 -3.37 -9.42 3.22
C GLY A 59 -4.62 -8.98 2.45
N GLU A 60 -5.75 -9.62 2.74
CA GLU A 60 -7.05 -9.19 2.19
C GLU A 60 -8.00 -8.86 3.35
N PRO A 61 -8.30 -7.58 3.59
CA PRO A 61 -9.14 -7.17 4.72
C PRO A 61 -10.52 -7.82 4.73
N PHE A 62 -11.14 -8.07 3.58
CA PHE A 62 -12.45 -8.73 3.52
C PHE A 62 -12.45 -10.20 3.95
N LEU A 63 -11.28 -10.83 4.13
CA LEU A 63 -11.19 -12.15 4.76
C LEU A 63 -11.25 -12.11 6.29
N ARG A 64 -11.27 -10.93 6.87
CA ARG A 64 -11.36 -10.71 8.29
C ARG A 64 -12.83 -10.66 8.73
N PRO A 65 -13.29 -11.49 9.69
CA PRO A 65 -14.70 -11.57 10.04
C PRO A 65 -15.26 -10.28 10.68
N ASP A 66 -14.42 -9.52 11.38
CA ASP A 66 -14.76 -8.28 12.09
C ASP A 66 -14.35 -7.00 11.30
N VAL A 67 -14.09 -7.11 9.99
CA VAL A 67 -13.66 -5.94 9.19
C VAL A 67 -14.71 -4.83 9.17
N LEU A 68 -15.99 -5.18 9.19
CA LEU A 68 -17.08 -4.19 9.21
C LEU A 68 -17.13 -3.44 10.54
N ASP A 69 -16.92 -4.12 11.65
CA ASP A 69 -16.85 -3.52 12.99
C ASP A 69 -15.66 -2.54 13.10
N ILE A 70 -14.51 -2.91 12.52
CA ILE A 70 -13.32 -2.04 12.43
C ILE A 70 -13.65 -0.78 11.62
N ILE A 71 -14.31 -0.91 10.46
CA ILE A 71 -14.72 0.23 9.63
C ILE A 71 -15.67 1.15 10.40
N ASP A 72 -16.67 0.57 11.09
CA ASP A 72 -17.62 1.33 11.88
C ASP A 72 -16.96 2.04 13.05
N TYR A 73 -16.01 1.40 13.72
CA TYR A 73 -15.23 2.03 14.78
C TYR A 73 -14.43 3.24 14.27
N ILE A 74 -13.70 3.09 13.16
CA ILE A 74 -12.93 4.19 12.56
C ILE A 74 -13.85 5.36 12.17
N LYS A 75 -15.00 5.07 11.55
CA LYS A 75 -15.98 6.10 11.18
C LYS A 75 -16.57 6.81 12.41
N SER A 76 -16.82 6.10 13.51
CA SER A 76 -17.30 6.69 14.76
C SER A 76 -16.34 7.73 15.35
N LYS A 77 -15.05 7.65 15.01
CA LYS A 77 -14.01 8.63 15.39
C LYS A 77 -13.90 9.81 14.42
N GLY A 78 -14.72 9.88 13.38
CA GLY A 78 -14.71 10.96 12.39
C GLY A 78 -13.57 10.89 11.38
N LEU A 79 -12.86 9.76 11.29
CA LEU A 79 -11.74 9.59 10.38
C LEU A 79 -12.19 9.19 8.97
N LYS A 80 -11.40 9.55 7.97
CA LYS A 80 -11.52 9.02 6.62
C LYS A 80 -10.92 7.62 6.53
N ILE A 81 -11.44 6.81 5.61
CA ILE A 81 -11.00 5.44 5.38
C ILE A 81 -10.62 5.23 3.92
N ARG A 82 -9.39 4.75 3.68
CA ARG A 82 -9.02 4.07 2.45
C ARG A 82 -8.88 2.58 2.73
N LEU A 83 -9.58 1.77 1.96
CA LEU A 83 -9.53 0.31 2.09
C LEU A 83 -8.81 -0.29 0.88
N TYR A 84 -7.69 -0.95 1.14
CA TYR A 84 -6.90 -1.65 0.12
C TYR A 84 -7.38 -3.08 0.00
N THR A 85 -7.63 -3.53 -1.22
CA THR A 85 -8.13 -4.87 -1.48
C THR A 85 -7.49 -5.50 -2.72
N SER A 86 -7.35 -6.80 -2.69
CA SER A 86 -7.05 -7.60 -3.88
C SER A 86 -8.26 -7.72 -4.83
N GLY A 87 -9.45 -7.37 -4.37
CA GLY A 87 -10.70 -7.55 -5.09
C GLY A 87 -11.18 -9.01 -5.17
N ILE A 88 -10.51 -9.92 -4.47
CA ILE A 88 -10.83 -11.35 -4.48
C ILE A 88 -11.17 -11.80 -3.06
N TYR A 89 -12.29 -12.47 -2.93
CA TYR A 89 -12.73 -13.15 -1.72
C TYR A 89 -12.47 -14.65 -1.82
N TYR A 90 -12.17 -15.29 -0.70
CA TYR A 90 -11.98 -16.74 -0.64
C TYR A 90 -12.86 -17.37 0.44
N ASN A 91 -13.80 -18.18 -0.01
CA ASN A 91 -14.65 -19.03 0.84
C ASN A 91 -14.90 -20.36 0.09
N GLN A 92 -14.14 -21.39 0.43
CA GLN A 92 -14.13 -22.69 -0.27
C GLN A 92 -13.81 -22.61 -1.78
N GLY A 93 -13.48 -21.41 -2.27
CA GLY A 93 -13.14 -21.11 -3.67
C GLY A 93 -12.92 -19.60 -3.86
N TYR A 94 -12.26 -19.25 -4.99
CA TYR A 94 -12.04 -17.86 -5.36
C TYR A 94 -13.30 -17.26 -5.98
N GLN A 95 -13.69 -16.08 -5.54
CA GLN A 95 -14.82 -15.34 -6.03
C GLN A 95 -14.59 -13.83 -5.93
N SER A 96 -15.37 -13.04 -6.62
CA SER A 96 -15.43 -11.60 -6.40
C SER A 96 -15.97 -11.32 -4.99
N ILE A 97 -15.66 -10.13 -4.47
CA ILE A 97 -16.17 -9.74 -3.15
C ILE A 97 -17.71 -9.77 -3.17
N PRO A 98 -18.35 -10.45 -2.20
CA PRO A 98 -19.80 -10.55 -2.12
C PRO A 98 -20.50 -9.19 -2.00
N ASN A 99 -21.61 -9.00 -2.68
CA ASN A 99 -22.39 -7.75 -2.64
C ASN A 99 -22.71 -7.29 -1.20
N PRO A 100 -23.14 -8.15 -0.27
CA PRO A 100 -23.43 -7.71 1.10
C PRO A 100 -22.25 -7.03 1.80
N LEU A 101 -21.00 -7.46 1.52
CA LEU A 101 -19.80 -6.80 2.08
C LEU A 101 -19.56 -5.44 1.44
N LEU A 102 -19.76 -5.29 0.13
CA LEU A 102 -19.61 -4.01 -0.56
C LEU A 102 -20.74 -3.04 -0.16
N GLU A 103 -21.96 -3.50 -0.05
CA GLU A 103 -23.11 -2.72 0.42
C GLU A 103 -22.89 -2.19 1.83
N ALA A 104 -22.35 -3.02 2.73
CA ALA A 104 -22.09 -2.66 4.12
C ALA A 104 -21.04 -1.55 4.30
N ILE A 105 -20.13 -1.39 3.33
CA ILE A 105 -19.08 -0.34 3.36
C ILE A 105 -19.46 0.91 2.57
N THR A 106 -20.58 0.88 1.82
CA THR A 106 -21.05 2.02 1.04
C THR A 106 -21.34 3.22 1.93
N GLY A 107 -20.82 4.39 1.57
CA GLY A 107 -20.92 5.62 2.38
C GLY A 107 -20.02 5.67 3.62
N LYS A 108 -19.34 4.56 3.97
CA LYS A 108 -18.40 4.49 5.10
C LYS A 108 -16.94 4.57 4.63
N VAL A 109 -16.58 3.87 3.55
CA VAL A 109 -15.24 3.90 2.97
C VAL A 109 -15.16 5.05 1.97
N ASP A 110 -14.19 5.94 2.17
CA ASP A 110 -14.00 7.12 1.31
C ASP A 110 -13.34 6.73 -0.03
N THR A 111 -12.55 5.66 -0.06
CA THR A 111 -11.95 5.14 -1.30
C THR A 111 -11.65 3.65 -1.15
N LEU A 112 -12.10 2.84 -2.10
CA LEU A 112 -11.70 1.45 -2.24
C LEU A 112 -10.57 1.36 -3.27
N ILE A 113 -9.42 0.81 -2.88
CA ILE A 113 -8.20 0.81 -3.68
C ILE A 113 -7.84 -0.62 -4.06
N PHE A 114 -7.77 -0.87 -5.36
CA PHE A 114 -7.43 -2.17 -5.91
C PHE A 114 -5.98 -2.22 -6.39
N ASN A 115 -5.29 -3.33 -6.14
CA ASN A 115 -4.05 -3.63 -6.85
C ASN A 115 -4.39 -4.23 -8.22
N TYR A 116 -3.98 -3.53 -9.29
CA TYR A 116 -4.27 -3.95 -10.66
C TYR A 116 -3.01 -3.84 -11.53
N GLU A 117 -2.20 -4.89 -11.51
CA GLU A 117 -0.82 -4.86 -12.04
C GLU A 117 -0.73 -5.05 -13.55
N THR A 118 -1.76 -5.65 -14.17
CA THR A 118 -1.83 -5.89 -15.62
C THR A 118 -3.25 -6.25 -16.06
N ALA A 119 -3.57 -5.92 -17.32
CA ALA A 119 -4.81 -6.33 -17.99
C ALA A 119 -4.67 -7.66 -18.76
N ILE A 120 -3.49 -8.29 -18.71
CA ILE A 120 -3.22 -9.56 -19.41
C ILE A 120 -3.43 -10.71 -18.43
N PRO A 121 -4.42 -11.61 -18.66
CA PRO A 121 -4.78 -12.66 -17.69
C PRO A 121 -3.63 -13.59 -17.30
N GLU A 122 -2.80 -14.00 -18.24
CA GLU A 122 -1.66 -14.89 -18.00
C GLU A 122 -0.57 -14.19 -17.18
N LEU A 123 -0.30 -12.92 -17.48
CA LEU A 123 0.64 -12.11 -16.74
C LEU A 123 0.11 -11.81 -15.33
N TYR A 124 -1.20 -11.53 -15.21
CA TYR A 124 -1.86 -11.37 -13.91
C TYR A 124 -1.68 -12.61 -13.05
N ALA A 125 -1.93 -13.80 -13.60
CA ALA A 125 -1.77 -15.07 -12.87
C ALA A 125 -0.32 -15.26 -12.39
N ARG A 126 0.67 -14.92 -13.21
CA ARG A 126 2.09 -14.99 -12.83
C ARG A 126 2.42 -14.00 -11.71
N ILE A 127 1.98 -12.77 -11.81
CA ILE A 127 2.28 -11.72 -10.81
C ILE A 127 1.55 -12.02 -9.49
N MET A 128 0.28 -12.39 -9.55
CA MET A 128 -0.55 -12.59 -8.35
C MET A 128 -0.48 -14.02 -7.78
N GLY A 129 0.23 -14.92 -8.45
CA GLY A 129 0.38 -16.32 -8.04
C GLY A 129 -0.93 -17.10 -8.11
N LYS A 130 -1.77 -16.83 -9.11
CA LYS A 130 -3.12 -17.42 -9.30
C LYS A 130 -3.38 -17.79 -10.75
N VAL A 131 -4.54 -18.41 -10.97
CA VAL A 131 -5.01 -18.75 -12.32
C VAL A 131 -5.48 -17.50 -13.08
N PRO A 132 -5.39 -17.50 -14.44
CA PRO A 132 -5.75 -16.34 -15.26
C PRO A 132 -7.17 -15.80 -15.03
N GLY A 133 -8.14 -16.68 -14.78
CA GLY A 133 -9.54 -16.30 -14.54
C GLY A 133 -9.78 -15.39 -13.33
N ASN A 134 -8.84 -15.32 -12.41
CA ASN A 134 -8.96 -14.46 -11.23
C ASN A 134 -8.94 -12.95 -11.58
N LEU A 135 -8.41 -12.56 -12.75
CA LEU A 135 -8.51 -11.18 -13.23
C LEU A 135 -9.97 -10.76 -13.44
N LEU A 136 -10.82 -11.65 -13.94
CA LEU A 136 -12.25 -11.37 -14.12
C LEU A 136 -12.98 -11.17 -12.78
N LEU A 137 -12.54 -11.83 -11.72
CA LEU A 137 -13.10 -11.66 -10.37
C LEU A 137 -12.80 -10.26 -9.80
N ILE A 138 -11.59 -9.74 -10.01
CA ILE A 138 -11.28 -8.35 -9.63
C ILE A 138 -12.13 -7.37 -10.43
N GLU A 139 -12.21 -7.55 -11.75
CA GLU A 139 -12.98 -6.65 -12.60
C GLU A 139 -14.48 -6.66 -12.24
N ASP A 140 -15.03 -7.82 -11.87
CA ASP A 140 -16.39 -7.93 -11.36
C ASP A 140 -16.55 -7.18 -10.03
N THR A 141 -15.60 -7.32 -9.10
CA THR A 141 -15.62 -6.55 -7.84
C THR A 141 -15.55 -5.04 -8.08
N ILE A 142 -14.67 -4.58 -8.99
CA ILE A 142 -14.57 -3.16 -9.36
C ILE A 142 -15.91 -2.63 -9.88
N LYS A 143 -16.55 -3.36 -10.82
CA LYS A 143 -17.85 -2.97 -11.39
C LYS A 143 -18.94 -2.91 -10.32
N LYS A 144 -19.01 -3.91 -9.44
CA LYS A 144 -19.94 -3.93 -8.31
C LYS A 144 -19.76 -2.73 -7.39
N ALA A 145 -18.52 -2.43 -7.00
CA ALA A 145 -18.19 -1.30 -6.14
C ALA A 145 -18.60 0.04 -6.79
N ILE A 146 -18.30 0.24 -8.07
CA ILE A 146 -18.68 1.45 -8.82
C ILE A 146 -20.19 1.57 -8.91
N ASN A 147 -20.91 0.48 -9.21
CA ASN A 147 -22.38 0.47 -9.30
C ASN A 147 -23.04 0.81 -7.96
N LEU A 148 -22.41 0.50 -6.84
CA LEU A 148 -22.84 0.89 -5.50
C LEU A 148 -22.44 2.33 -5.11
N GLY A 149 -21.79 3.07 -6.02
CA GLY A 149 -21.35 4.45 -5.78
C GLY A 149 -20.13 4.56 -4.88
N ILE A 150 -19.38 3.47 -4.63
CA ILE A 150 -18.14 3.50 -3.86
C ILE A 150 -17.04 4.12 -4.75
N PRO A 151 -16.32 5.17 -4.28
CA PRO A 151 -15.18 5.71 -5.03
C PRO A 151 -14.07 4.66 -5.17
N VAL A 152 -13.69 4.36 -6.42
CA VAL A 152 -12.69 3.34 -6.74
C VAL A 152 -11.45 3.96 -7.34
N GLU A 153 -10.28 3.62 -6.78
CA GLU A 153 -8.96 3.88 -7.35
C GLU A 153 -8.21 2.56 -7.60
N ALA A 154 -7.23 2.57 -8.50
CA ALA A 154 -6.32 1.46 -8.69
C ALA A 154 -4.88 1.86 -8.40
N HIS A 155 -4.13 0.93 -7.80
CA HIS A 155 -2.70 1.01 -7.67
C HIS A 155 -2.04 0.01 -8.62
N LEU A 156 -0.97 0.45 -9.28
CA LEU A 156 -0.14 -0.35 -10.15
C LEU A 156 1.33 -0.12 -9.77
N VAL A 157 2.07 -1.20 -9.61
CA VAL A 157 3.52 -1.16 -9.36
C VAL A 157 4.24 -1.55 -10.64
N PRO A 158 4.97 -0.63 -11.29
CA PRO A 158 5.81 -0.97 -12.43
C PRO A 158 6.91 -1.94 -12.01
N MET A 159 7.02 -3.05 -12.73
CA MET A 159 8.03 -4.09 -12.56
C MET A 159 8.54 -4.51 -13.94
N LYS A 160 9.69 -5.18 -13.99
CA LYS A 160 10.28 -5.67 -15.24
C LYS A 160 9.29 -6.49 -16.08
N CYS A 161 8.46 -7.31 -15.43
CA CYS A 161 7.50 -8.19 -16.10
C CYS A 161 6.26 -7.48 -16.65
N ASN A 162 5.92 -6.23 -16.20
CA ASN A 162 4.68 -5.56 -16.60
C ASN A 162 4.84 -4.13 -17.11
N TYR A 163 6.03 -3.52 -17.04
CA TYR A 163 6.13 -2.09 -17.35
C TYR A 163 5.74 -1.75 -18.80
N ARG A 164 6.02 -2.64 -19.77
CA ARG A 164 5.67 -2.42 -21.17
C ARG A 164 4.16 -2.44 -21.42
N GLU A 165 3.40 -3.14 -20.56
CA GLU A 165 1.95 -3.32 -20.66
C GLU A 165 1.15 -2.22 -19.93
N ILE A 166 1.82 -1.26 -19.30
CA ILE A 166 1.18 -0.17 -18.56
C ILE A 166 0.17 0.61 -19.42
N PRO A 167 0.45 1.00 -20.68
CA PRO A 167 -0.52 1.71 -21.51
C PRO A 167 -1.81 0.93 -21.73
N GLN A 168 -1.72 -0.36 -22.02
CA GLN A 168 -2.86 -1.27 -22.19
C GLN A 168 -3.62 -1.43 -20.87
N THR A 169 -2.90 -1.62 -19.77
CA THR A 169 -3.45 -1.78 -18.43
C THR A 169 -4.23 -0.55 -18.00
N LEU A 170 -3.70 0.66 -18.20
CA LEU A 170 -4.40 1.91 -17.93
C LEU A 170 -5.68 2.04 -18.77
N GLY A 171 -5.60 1.73 -20.07
CA GLY A 171 -6.77 1.73 -20.93
C GLY A 171 -7.89 0.81 -20.40
N ARG A 172 -7.53 -0.40 -19.98
CA ARG A 172 -8.48 -1.35 -19.39
C ARG A 172 -9.08 -0.84 -18.08
N VAL A 173 -8.24 -0.42 -17.15
CA VAL A 173 -8.68 0.07 -15.82
C VAL A 173 -9.66 1.24 -15.95
N TYR A 174 -9.35 2.22 -16.80
CA TYR A 174 -10.26 3.33 -17.04
C TYR A 174 -11.56 2.93 -17.75
N SER A 175 -11.51 1.91 -18.63
CA SER A 175 -12.72 1.37 -19.25
C SER A 175 -13.67 0.67 -18.28
N LEU A 176 -13.15 0.25 -17.10
CA LEU A 176 -13.98 -0.28 -16.00
C LEU A 176 -14.67 0.82 -15.18
N GLY A 177 -14.31 2.10 -15.39
CA GLY A 177 -14.88 3.23 -14.66
C GLY A 177 -14.06 3.67 -13.42
N VAL A 178 -12.84 3.15 -13.25
CA VAL A 178 -11.94 3.58 -12.17
C VAL A 178 -11.61 5.05 -12.32
N SER A 179 -11.76 5.82 -11.25
CA SER A 179 -11.62 7.28 -11.27
C SER A 179 -10.17 7.76 -11.35
N LYS A 180 -9.25 7.01 -10.73
CA LYS A 180 -7.84 7.36 -10.62
C LYS A 180 -6.95 6.14 -10.55
N VAL A 181 -5.81 6.21 -11.22
CA VAL A 181 -4.75 5.20 -11.10
C VAL A 181 -3.51 5.85 -10.47
N SER A 182 -2.91 5.14 -9.51
CA SER A 182 -1.64 5.55 -8.93
C SER A 182 -0.54 4.56 -9.32
N LEU A 183 0.44 5.02 -10.07
CA LEU A 183 1.66 4.27 -10.31
C LEU A 183 2.58 4.43 -9.11
N LEU A 184 2.76 3.34 -8.37
CA LEU A 184 3.58 3.32 -7.18
C LEU A 184 5.00 2.90 -7.54
N ARG A 185 5.96 3.35 -6.74
CA ARG A 185 7.31 2.82 -6.84
C ARG A 185 7.35 1.36 -6.39
N PHE A 186 8.06 0.55 -7.14
CA PHE A 186 8.49 -0.76 -6.66
C PHE A 186 9.50 -0.60 -5.51
N VAL A 187 9.28 -1.33 -4.42
CA VAL A 187 10.22 -1.44 -3.29
C VAL A 187 10.60 -2.89 -3.14
N GLN A 188 11.90 -3.18 -3.28
CA GLN A 188 12.42 -4.53 -3.16
C GLN A 188 12.41 -4.96 -1.69
N GLN A 189 11.33 -5.60 -1.28
CA GLN A 189 11.13 -6.12 0.07
C GLN A 189 10.12 -7.28 0.04
N GLY A 190 10.09 -8.09 1.08
CA GLY A 190 9.24 -9.27 1.16
C GLY A 190 9.54 -10.25 0.04
N ARG A 191 8.50 -10.82 -0.56
CA ARG A 191 8.65 -11.86 -1.60
C ARG A 191 9.35 -11.37 -2.85
N SER A 192 9.43 -10.07 -3.09
CA SER A 192 10.15 -9.54 -4.25
C SER A 192 11.66 -9.79 -4.21
N VAL A 193 12.23 -10.03 -3.02
CA VAL A 193 13.64 -10.39 -2.85
C VAL A 193 13.97 -11.73 -3.51
N GLU A 194 12.99 -12.64 -3.58
CA GLU A 194 13.12 -13.95 -4.25
C GLU A 194 12.79 -13.87 -5.76
N ASN A 195 12.29 -12.73 -6.24
CA ASN A 195 11.79 -12.54 -7.61
C ASN A 195 12.46 -11.36 -8.33
N VAL A 196 13.72 -11.06 -8.00
CA VAL A 196 14.47 -9.90 -8.52
C VAL A 196 14.50 -9.87 -10.04
N GLU A 197 14.76 -11.02 -10.67
CA GLU A 197 14.92 -11.13 -12.13
C GLU A 197 13.68 -10.69 -12.92
N VAL A 198 12.49 -10.80 -12.32
CA VAL A 198 11.22 -10.46 -12.97
C VAL A 198 10.57 -9.19 -12.41
N THR A 199 11.09 -8.67 -11.31
CA THR A 199 10.51 -7.49 -10.64
C THR A 199 11.36 -6.23 -10.80
N VAL A 200 12.69 -6.34 -10.81
CA VAL A 200 13.60 -5.18 -10.83
C VAL A 200 13.91 -4.79 -12.27
N LEU A 201 13.68 -3.52 -12.59
CA LEU A 201 14.07 -2.91 -13.86
C LEU A 201 15.57 -2.64 -13.87
N ASP A 202 16.23 -2.84 -15.01
CA ASP A 202 17.56 -2.30 -15.25
C ASP A 202 17.51 -0.81 -15.63
N GLU A 203 18.67 -0.16 -15.74
CA GLU A 203 18.74 1.29 -16.04
C GLU A 203 18.07 1.67 -17.36
N LYS A 204 18.20 0.83 -18.41
CA LYS A 204 17.58 1.09 -19.71
C LYS A 204 16.06 0.94 -19.64
N GLU A 205 15.59 -0.04 -18.89
CA GLU A 205 14.18 -0.29 -18.67
C GLU A 205 13.56 0.82 -17.80
N GLU A 206 14.28 1.32 -16.79
CA GLU A 206 13.84 2.48 -15.99
C GLU A 206 13.72 3.75 -16.85
N GLU A 207 14.68 4.00 -17.75
CA GLU A 207 14.62 5.15 -18.65
C GLU A 207 13.45 5.04 -19.63
N ALA A 208 13.26 3.87 -20.25
CA ALA A 208 12.11 3.61 -21.12
C ALA A 208 10.78 3.79 -20.39
N LEU A 209 10.70 3.36 -19.11
CA LEU A 209 9.53 3.57 -18.28
C LEU A 209 9.29 5.07 -18.02
N LYS A 210 10.32 5.85 -17.69
CA LYS A 210 10.20 7.30 -17.45
C LYS A 210 9.64 8.05 -18.67
N GLU A 211 10.17 7.75 -19.87
CA GLU A 211 9.67 8.34 -21.11
C GLU A 211 8.18 7.99 -21.34
N MET A 212 7.84 6.71 -21.21
CA MET A 212 6.45 6.25 -21.33
C MET A 212 5.53 6.95 -20.32
N LEU A 213 5.95 7.10 -19.07
CA LEU A 213 5.14 7.72 -18.02
C LEU A 213 4.93 9.22 -18.27
N LYS A 214 5.88 9.90 -18.89
CA LYS A 214 5.75 11.28 -19.31
C LYS A 214 4.62 11.45 -20.34
N GLU A 215 4.58 10.59 -21.35
CA GLU A 215 3.52 10.59 -22.37
C GLU A 215 2.15 10.26 -21.75
N LEU A 216 2.09 9.22 -20.91
CA LEU A 216 0.85 8.80 -20.25
C LEU A 216 0.33 9.86 -19.27
N SER A 217 1.22 10.59 -18.59
CA SER A 217 0.85 11.70 -17.72
C SER A 217 0.21 12.84 -18.52
N GLY A 218 0.73 13.16 -19.72
CA GLY A 218 0.09 14.09 -20.64
C GLY A 218 -1.28 13.65 -21.11
N LYS A 219 -1.45 12.36 -21.39
CA LYS A 219 -2.71 11.77 -21.85
C LYS A 219 -3.81 11.73 -20.79
N TYR A 220 -3.47 11.34 -19.56
CA TYR A 220 -4.45 11.07 -18.49
C TYR A 220 -4.58 12.20 -17.46
N GLY A 221 -3.63 13.15 -17.43
CA GLY A 221 -3.67 14.30 -16.52
C GLY A 221 -3.82 13.88 -15.06
N ASP A 222 -4.70 14.56 -14.32
CA ASP A 222 -4.94 14.31 -12.89
C ASP A 222 -5.50 12.93 -12.54
N LYS A 223 -6.00 12.20 -13.53
CA LYS A 223 -6.46 10.81 -13.33
C LYS A 223 -5.29 9.85 -13.10
N LEU A 224 -4.08 10.19 -13.56
CA LEU A 224 -2.88 9.40 -13.37
C LEU A 224 -1.95 10.05 -12.35
N ARG A 225 -1.85 9.47 -11.16
CA ARG A 225 -0.90 9.90 -10.15
C ARG A 225 0.40 9.11 -10.28
N LEU A 226 1.49 9.80 -10.54
CA LEU A 226 2.82 9.19 -10.49
C LEU A 226 3.39 9.27 -9.07
N GLY A 227 3.85 8.13 -8.55
CA GLY A 227 4.66 8.07 -7.33
C GLY A 227 6.07 8.63 -7.58
N LYS A 228 6.79 8.98 -6.51
CA LYS A 228 8.23 9.22 -6.63
C LYS A 228 8.91 7.89 -7.03
N PRO A 229 9.94 7.84 -7.85
CA PRO A 229 10.70 8.95 -8.45
C PRO A 229 10.15 9.42 -9.80
N TYR A 230 9.01 8.91 -10.25
CA TYR A 230 8.48 9.17 -11.60
C TYR A 230 7.95 10.60 -11.81
N ARG A 231 7.84 11.40 -10.74
CA ARG A 231 7.51 12.82 -10.84
C ARG A 231 8.73 13.63 -11.21
N SER A 232 8.55 14.58 -12.13
CA SER A 232 9.59 15.53 -12.56
C SER A 232 10.03 16.53 -11.46
N GLU A 233 9.27 16.63 -10.38
CA GLU A 233 9.58 17.57 -9.29
C GLU A 233 10.62 16.96 -8.34
N ARG A 234 11.83 17.49 -8.40
CA ARG A 234 12.97 17.15 -7.54
C ARG A 234 12.70 17.29 -6.03
N PHE A 235 11.62 17.95 -5.61
CA PHE A 235 11.46 18.47 -4.24
C PHE A 235 10.10 18.19 -3.57
N SER A 236 9.36 17.16 -3.95
CA SER A 236 8.22 16.81 -3.12
C SER A 236 8.72 16.13 -1.83
N THR A 237 8.63 16.86 -0.72
CA THR A 237 9.08 16.44 0.62
C THR A 237 8.50 15.08 1.01
N CYS A 238 9.34 14.12 1.36
CA CYS A 238 8.90 12.87 1.98
C CYS A 238 8.72 13.09 3.49
N TRP A 239 7.51 12.92 3.98
CA TRP A 239 7.16 13.10 5.39
C TRP A 239 7.04 11.76 6.13
N THR A 240 7.78 10.75 5.69
CA THR A 240 7.88 9.44 6.33
C THR A 240 8.23 9.58 7.81
N GLY A 241 7.50 8.86 8.66
CA GLY A 241 7.68 8.91 10.11
C GLY A 241 7.19 10.21 10.77
N THR A 242 6.77 11.24 10.00
CA THR A 242 6.24 12.50 10.53
C THR A 242 4.72 12.58 10.35
N ILE A 243 4.23 12.66 9.10
CA ILE A 243 2.79 12.73 8.86
C ILE A 243 2.17 11.35 8.59
N ARG A 244 2.96 10.29 8.52
CA ARG A 244 2.49 8.92 8.28
C ARG A 244 3.26 7.89 9.09
N LEU A 245 2.54 6.83 9.47
CA LEU A 245 3.08 5.61 10.06
C LEU A 245 2.45 4.39 9.38
N ALA A 246 3.11 3.25 9.50
CA ALA A 246 2.57 1.94 9.15
C ALA A 246 2.68 0.99 10.33
N VAL A 247 1.59 0.32 10.68
CA VAL A 247 1.54 -0.76 11.67
C VAL A 247 1.36 -2.06 10.89
N ARG A 248 2.31 -2.99 11.04
CA ARG A 248 2.27 -4.28 10.38
C ARG A 248 1.35 -5.26 11.16
N TYR A 249 0.86 -6.29 10.50
CA TYR A 249 -0.05 -7.30 11.04
C TYR A 249 0.42 -7.99 12.34
N ASP A 250 1.73 -7.95 12.63
CA ASP A 250 2.36 -8.48 13.84
C ASP A 250 2.61 -7.41 14.93
N GLY A 251 2.15 -6.19 14.69
CA GLY A 251 2.20 -5.08 15.64
C GLY A 251 3.43 -4.18 15.55
N PHE A 252 4.43 -4.48 14.73
CA PHE A 252 5.57 -3.59 14.55
C PHE A 252 5.20 -2.29 13.84
N VAL A 253 5.75 -1.18 14.33
CA VAL A 253 5.48 0.17 13.83
C VAL A 253 6.65 0.68 13.01
N PHE A 254 6.36 1.11 11.79
CA PHE A 254 7.34 1.61 10.83
C PHE A 254 7.02 3.04 10.39
N PRO A 255 8.04 3.82 9.99
CA PRO A 255 7.86 5.17 9.46
C PRO A 255 6.96 5.24 8.22
N CYS A 256 6.97 4.20 7.37
CA CYS A 256 6.03 3.96 6.27
C CYS A 256 6.16 2.53 5.75
N GLY A 257 5.30 2.14 4.82
CA GLY A 257 5.31 0.79 4.22
C GLY A 257 6.61 0.40 3.50
N ALA A 258 7.46 1.35 3.12
CA ALA A 258 8.75 1.03 2.51
C ALA A 258 9.80 0.47 3.48
N PHE A 259 9.57 0.56 4.78
CA PHE A 259 10.50 0.10 5.82
C PHE A 259 10.10 -1.23 6.47
N LYS A 260 8.99 -1.84 6.06
CA LYS A 260 8.38 -2.98 6.76
C LYS A 260 9.20 -4.25 6.82
N ASP A 261 10.07 -4.49 5.88
CA ASP A 261 10.81 -5.76 5.76
C ASP A 261 12.33 -5.57 5.74
N GLY A 262 12.81 -4.60 5.01
CA GLY A 262 14.24 -4.40 4.80
C GLY A 262 14.97 -3.69 5.93
N MET A 263 14.27 -3.08 6.88
CA MET A 263 14.87 -2.22 7.90
C MET A 263 14.38 -2.55 9.31
N MET A 264 14.63 -3.80 9.74
CA MET A 264 14.36 -4.24 11.12
C MET A 264 15.31 -3.58 12.15
N SER A 265 16.34 -2.87 11.69
CA SER A 265 17.15 -1.97 12.53
C SER A 265 17.81 -0.89 11.68
N PHE A 266 17.93 0.31 12.22
CA PHE A 266 18.65 1.41 11.60
C PHE A 266 19.44 2.17 12.66
N LYS A 267 20.75 2.34 12.44
CA LYS A 267 21.67 2.97 13.40
C LYS A 267 21.59 2.36 14.81
N GLY A 268 21.41 1.03 14.90
CA GLY A 268 21.32 0.31 16.17
C GLY A 268 19.94 0.35 16.85
N TYR A 269 18.95 1.02 16.26
CA TYR A 269 17.57 1.07 16.76
C TYR A 269 16.64 0.21 15.93
N ALA A 270 15.78 -0.56 16.58
CA ALA A 270 14.78 -1.43 15.96
C ALA A 270 13.36 -0.81 16.05
N PRO A 271 12.43 -1.19 15.14
CA PRO A 271 11.03 -0.81 15.26
C PRO A 271 10.44 -1.37 16.55
N GLU A 272 9.56 -0.60 17.17
CA GLU A 272 8.85 -0.97 18.40
C GLU A 272 7.51 -1.60 18.06
N ASN A 273 6.95 -2.37 19.01
CA ASN A 273 5.70 -3.09 18.83
C ASN A 273 4.58 -2.45 19.66
N ILE A 274 3.39 -2.32 19.05
CA ILE A 274 2.20 -1.77 19.73
C ILE A 274 1.63 -2.69 20.82
N ARG A 275 2.05 -3.95 20.86
CA ARG A 275 1.69 -4.86 21.96
C ARG A 275 2.40 -4.50 23.27
N ASP A 276 3.54 -3.80 23.17
CA ASP A 276 4.36 -3.39 24.32
C ASP A 276 4.14 -1.93 24.69
N LYS A 277 3.79 -1.07 23.71
CA LYS A 277 3.69 0.37 23.87
C LYS A 277 2.54 0.92 23.00
N ARG A 278 1.88 1.97 23.47
CA ARG A 278 0.87 2.69 22.67
C ARG A 278 1.50 3.31 21.43
N LEU A 279 0.75 3.37 20.34
CA LEU A 279 1.17 4.02 19.11
C LEU A 279 1.57 5.50 19.35
N ALA A 280 0.85 6.20 20.20
CA ALA A 280 1.14 7.58 20.55
C ALA A 280 2.53 7.74 21.21
N ASP A 281 2.90 6.81 22.09
CA ASP A 281 4.21 6.80 22.75
C ASP A 281 5.32 6.47 21.76
N ILE A 282 5.12 5.49 20.89
CA ILE A 282 6.06 5.13 19.83
C ILE A 282 6.27 6.32 18.88
N TYR A 283 5.22 6.99 18.42
CA TYR A 283 5.33 8.16 17.53
C TYR A 283 6.15 9.29 18.14
N ARG A 284 5.97 9.57 19.45
CA ARG A 284 6.65 10.66 20.16
C ARG A 284 8.07 10.32 20.56
N ASN A 285 8.32 9.07 20.98
CA ASN A 285 9.51 8.70 21.75
C ASN A 285 10.44 7.72 21.07
N SER A 286 9.96 6.94 20.07
CA SER A 286 10.77 5.93 19.39
C SER A 286 12.06 6.50 18.81
N MET A 287 13.20 5.94 19.23
CA MET A 287 14.49 6.30 18.67
C MET A 287 14.62 5.83 17.20
N TYR A 288 14.03 4.68 16.86
CA TYR A 288 13.99 4.21 15.48
C TYR A 288 13.33 5.23 14.54
N ILE A 289 12.15 5.76 14.92
CA ILE A 289 11.46 6.78 14.13
C ILE A 289 12.22 8.10 14.10
N LYS A 290 12.83 8.50 15.23
CA LYS A 290 13.61 9.74 15.32
C LYS A 290 14.84 9.73 14.43
N VAL A 291 15.60 8.62 14.38
CA VAL A 291 16.78 8.54 13.50
C VAL A 291 16.39 8.52 12.02
N VAL A 292 15.24 7.92 11.66
CA VAL A 292 14.72 7.99 10.28
C VAL A 292 14.32 9.42 9.92
N ARG A 293 13.65 10.15 10.81
CA ARG A 293 13.31 11.57 10.60
C ARG A 293 14.56 12.43 10.42
N ALA A 294 15.55 12.26 11.29
CA ALA A 294 16.80 13.01 11.23
C ALA A 294 17.58 12.75 9.92
N GLU A 295 17.58 11.52 9.43
CA GLU A 295 18.21 11.20 8.15
C GLU A 295 17.47 11.83 6.95
N LEU A 296 16.15 11.93 7.02
CA LEU A 296 15.38 12.66 6.02
C LEU A 296 15.64 14.15 6.03
N GLU A 297 15.80 14.75 7.20
CA GLU A 297 16.15 16.17 7.36
C GLU A 297 17.50 16.47 6.70
N LYS A 298 18.54 15.67 6.93
CA LYS A 298 19.83 15.78 6.24
C LYS A 298 19.70 15.75 4.72
N TYR A 299 18.88 14.84 4.19
CA TYR A 299 18.66 14.79 2.75
C TYR A 299 18.09 16.12 2.19
N TYR A 300 17.19 16.76 2.93
CA TYR A 300 16.63 18.05 2.51
C TYR A 300 17.61 19.20 2.66
N GLU A 301 18.60 19.07 3.50
CA GLU A 301 19.71 19.99 3.67
C GLU A 301 20.84 19.78 2.65
N GLY A 302 20.71 18.78 1.79
CA GLY A 302 21.69 18.46 0.74
C GLY A 302 22.87 17.61 1.21
N GLU A 303 22.78 17.04 2.40
CA GLU A 303 23.81 16.13 2.93
C GLU A 303 23.73 14.73 2.31
N VAL A 304 24.85 14.01 2.35
CA VAL A 304 24.92 12.62 1.90
C VAL A 304 24.18 11.72 2.89
N LEU A 305 23.25 10.91 2.35
CA LEU A 305 22.51 9.93 3.15
C LEU A 305 23.36 8.73 3.56
N ASP A 306 22.99 8.16 4.70
CA ASP A 306 23.49 6.86 5.09
C ASP A 306 23.22 5.82 3.99
N PRO A 307 24.23 5.08 3.50
CA PRO A 307 24.06 4.10 2.43
C PRO A 307 23.01 3.03 2.73
N CYS A 308 22.85 2.64 3.99
CA CYS A 308 21.83 1.70 4.44
C CYS A 308 20.42 2.29 4.26
N PHE A 309 20.23 3.55 4.58
CA PHE A 309 18.97 4.26 4.36
C PHE A 309 18.65 4.36 2.87
N GLY A 310 19.64 4.66 2.03
CA GLY A 310 19.51 4.74 0.59
C GLY A 310 19.11 3.42 -0.07
N GLN A 311 19.64 2.28 0.40
CA GLN A 311 19.27 0.97 -0.12
C GLN A 311 17.79 0.64 0.12
N HIS A 312 17.22 1.05 1.24
CA HIS A 312 15.83 0.79 1.60
C HIS A 312 14.86 1.86 1.07
N CYS A 313 15.33 3.08 0.93
CA CYS A 313 14.54 4.17 0.38
C CYS A 313 15.26 4.86 -0.77
N ARG A 314 15.39 4.17 -1.92
CA ARG A 314 16.00 4.71 -3.15
C ARG A 314 15.40 6.03 -3.65
N TYR A 315 14.35 6.53 -3.02
CA TYR A 315 13.81 7.87 -3.30
C TYR A 315 14.76 9.00 -3.01
N LEU A 316 15.66 8.73 -2.09
CA LEU A 316 16.54 9.74 -1.56
C LEU A 316 17.93 9.65 -2.18
N CYS A 317 18.17 8.65 -3.03
CA CYS A 317 19.48 8.38 -3.62
C CYS A 317 19.57 8.70 -5.11
N ILE A 318 18.66 9.49 -5.66
CA ILE A 318 18.75 9.98 -7.05
C ILE A 318 18.70 11.50 -7.06
#